data_f6dcae1f0b07e07c2451b943d3a7c1e0
#
_entry.id   f6dcae1f0b07e07c2451b943d3a7c1e0
#
_cell.length_a   1.000
_cell.length_b   1.000
_cell.length_c   1.000
_cell.angle_alpha   90.00
_cell.angle_beta   90.00
_cell.angle_gamma   90.00
#
_symmetry.space_group_name_H-M   'P 1'
#
loop_
_entity.id
_entity.type
_entity.pdbx_description
1 polymer ?
#
loop_
_entity_poly.entity_id
_entity_poly.type
_entity_poly.pdbx_seq_one_letter_code
_entity_poly.pdbx_strand_id
1 'polypeptide(L)'
;MYRIITEETVAGDKAVTSHYLKIIYEAIIKAGKECAFGWIDGAPKSDTLIFDECKVALKYRLRGYRNTVVWVQGIVPEEAIMKGYSRWRYYAHSIIESLVLKKCKLVIFCSQEMRKHYEKKYQLKFDKYFVMPCFNENEVDQRAFENSEKYEKNNYVYIGGLQPWQCFGETLQVYKKIEENSANPVNLYVYTAEIETAKKEIQKAKIKNFHIEYKVKEELGECLNKIKYGFVLRANVEVNRVATPTKLSNYISHGIIPIYSDCLKSFDQYNKDSNGPRIGLQCGRFGVRNERNFEIK
;
A
#
# COMPACT_ATOMS: atom_id res chain seq x y z
N MET A 1 21.20 -22.07 -3.23
CA MET A 1 21.30 -20.66 -2.84
C MET A 1 20.05 -19.89 -3.26
N TYR A 2 19.62 -18.84 -2.52
CA TYR A 2 18.57 -17.92 -2.92
C TYR A 2 19.18 -16.65 -3.49
N ARG A 3 18.53 -16.03 -4.51
CA ARG A 3 18.96 -14.75 -5.08
C ARG A 3 17.77 -13.84 -5.27
N ILE A 4 17.84 -12.63 -4.75
CA ILE A 4 16.83 -11.58 -4.92
C ILE A 4 17.25 -10.72 -6.12
N ILE A 5 16.42 -10.72 -7.16
CA ILE A 5 16.67 -10.04 -8.44
C ILE A 5 15.62 -8.94 -8.60
N THR A 6 16.06 -7.69 -8.57
CA THR A 6 15.22 -6.53 -8.83
C THR A 6 15.88 -5.63 -9.87
N GLU A 7 15.09 -4.92 -10.68
CA GLU A 7 15.58 -3.88 -11.60
C GLU A 7 15.81 -2.54 -10.86
N GLU A 8 15.23 -2.37 -9.67
CA GLU A 8 15.54 -1.24 -8.82
C GLU A 8 16.96 -1.39 -8.26
N THR A 9 17.76 -0.34 -8.40
CA THR A 9 19.06 -0.29 -7.74
C THR A 9 18.84 -0.30 -6.23
N VAL A 10 19.27 -1.38 -5.57
CA VAL A 10 19.22 -1.54 -4.09
C VAL A 10 19.98 -0.41 -3.36
N ALA A 11 20.68 0.45 -4.10
CA ALA A 11 21.46 1.59 -3.61
C ALA A 11 20.62 2.77 -3.10
N GLY A 12 19.30 2.79 -3.31
CA GLY A 12 18.42 3.81 -2.72
C GLY A 12 17.65 3.24 -1.53
N ASP A 13 18.10 3.43 -0.31
CA ASP A 13 17.40 3.05 0.95
C ASP A 13 15.98 3.66 1.10
N LYS A 14 15.50 4.36 0.10
CA LYS A 14 14.25 5.15 0.12
C LYS A 14 13.06 4.47 -0.56
N ALA A 15 13.26 3.39 -1.32
CA ALA A 15 12.15 2.72 -1.99
C ALA A 15 11.46 1.72 -1.05
N VAL A 16 10.14 1.82 -0.94
CA VAL A 16 9.31 0.89 -0.15
C VAL A 16 9.58 -0.57 -0.52
N THR A 17 9.77 -0.85 -1.81
CA THR A 17 10.13 -2.19 -2.34
C THR A 17 11.41 -2.73 -1.72
N SER A 18 12.46 -1.91 -1.62
CA SER A 18 13.76 -2.32 -1.03
C SER A 18 13.64 -2.77 0.41
N HIS A 19 12.78 -2.09 1.21
CA HIS A 19 12.51 -2.47 2.59
C HIS A 19 11.94 -3.91 2.69
N TYR A 20 10.95 -4.26 1.89
CA TYR A 20 10.35 -5.60 1.91
C TYR A 20 11.27 -6.67 1.34
N LEU A 21 12.08 -6.35 0.34
CA LEU A 21 13.07 -7.28 -0.16
C LEU A 21 14.15 -7.57 0.89
N LYS A 22 14.54 -6.60 1.72
CA LYS A 22 15.40 -6.82 2.90
C LYS A 22 14.74 -7.75 3.91
N ILE A 23 13.44 -7.58 4.22
CA ILE A 23 12.70 -8.49 5.11
C ILE A 23 12.72 -9.92 4.58
N ILE A 24 12.50 -10.11 3.28
CA ILE A 24 12.56 -11.44 2.64
C ILE A 24 13.98 -12.01 2.77
N TYR A 25 15.00 -11.20 2.52
CA TYR A 25 16.40 -11.59 2.67
C TYR A 25 16.71 -12.05 4.10
N GLU A 26 16.39 -11.24 5.09
CA GLU A 26 16.63 -11.51 6.51
C GLU A 26 15.90 -12.78 6.98
N ALA A 27 14.65 -12.98 6.53
CA ALA A 27 13.88 -14.19 6.84
C ALA A 27 14.58 -15.46 6.30
N ILE A 28 15.15 -15.40 5.10
CA ILE A 28 15.88 -16.51 4.49
C ILE A 28 17.19 -16.81 5.27
N ILE A 29 17.93 -15.77 5.63
CA ILE A 29 19.16 -15.92 6.44
C ILE A 29 18.81 -16.48 7.81
N LYS A 30 17.77 -15.97 8.48
CA LYS A 30 17.32 -16.46 9.78
C LYS A 30 16.86 -17.94 9.73
N ALA A 31 16.36 -18.38 8.58
CA ALA A 31 16.03 -19.79 8.33
C ALA A 31 17.27 -20.66 8.03
N GLY A 32 18.50 -20.16 8.18
CA GLY A 32 19.74 -20.88 7.97
C GLY A 32 20.06 -21.17 6.50
N LYS A 33 19.53 -20.33 5.58
CA LYS A 33 19.77 -20.49 4.13
C LYS A 33 20.63 -19.36 3.58
N GLU A 34 21.42 -19.67 2.57
CA GLU A 34 22.21 -18.67 1.86
C GLU A 34 21.32 -17.82 0.95
N CYS A 35 21.47 -16.51 1.04
CA CYS A 35 20.79 -15.53 0.19
C CYS A 35 21.73 -14.41 -0.24
N ALA A 36 21.56 -13.91 -1.46
CA ALA A 36 22.29 -12.74 -1.96
C ALA A 36 21.36 -11.84 -2.79
N PHE A 37 21.69 -10.55 -2.85
CA PHE A 37 21.10 -9.62 -3.79
C PHE A 37 21.88 -9.61 -5.11
N GLY A 38 21.14 -9.39 -6.20
CA GLY A 38 21.71 -9.22 -7.53
C GLY A 38 21.98 -10.50 -8.28
N TRP A 39 22.33 -10.28 -9.55
CA TRP A 39 22.63 -11.33 -10.50
C TRP A 39 24.14 -11.54 -10.56
N ILE A 40 24.54 -12.81 -10.73
CA ILE A 40 25.91 -13.19 -11.05
C ILE A 40 25.85 -14.03 -12.34
N ASP A 41 26.66 -13.65 -13.32
CA ASP A 41 26.79 -14.43 -14.56
C ASP A 41 27.25 -15.87 -14.25
N GLY A 42 26.57 -16.82 -14.88
CA GLY A 42 26.86 -18.25 -14.62
C GLY A 42 26.23 -18.84 -13.36
N ALA A 43 25.31 -18.11 -12.68
CA ALA A 43 24.60 -18.66 -11.53
C ALA A 43 23.96 -20.02 -11.83
N PRO A 44 24.06 -21.03 -10.93
CA PRO A 44 23.51 -22.35 -11.13
C PRO A 44 22.00 -22.34 -11.40
N LYS A 45 21.51 -23.15 -12.31
CA LYS A 45 20.07 -23.32 -12.59
C LYS A 45 19.28 -23.91 -11.41
N SER A 46 19.97 -24.49 -10.45
CA SER A 46 19.43 -24.98 -9.17
C SER A 46 19.09 -23.87 -8.18
N ASP A 47 19.68 -22.67 -8.35
CA ASP A 47 19.39 -21.54 -7.48
C ASP A 47 17.91 -21.14 -7.55
N THR A 48 17.38 -20.67 -6.41
CA THR A 48 16.02 -20.13 -6.33
C THR A 48 16.09 -18.62 -6.50
N LEU A 49 15.47 -18.11 -7.57
CA LEU A 49 15.43 -16.69 -7.88
C LEU A 49 14.13 -16.07 -7.38
N ILE A 50 14.24 -14.96 -6.66
CA ILE A 50 13.12 -14.21 -6.06
C ILE A 50 13.01 -12.87 -6.79
N PHE A 51 11.81 -12.53 -7.24
CA PHE A 51 11.53 -11.37 -8.06
C PHE A 51 10.40 -10.54 -7.43
N ASP A 52 10.47 -9.24 -7.59
CA ASP A 52 9.41 -8.28 -7.27
C ASP A 52 8.54 -7.92 -8.48
N GLU A 53 8.94 -8.38 -9.69
CA GLU A 53 8.20 -8.15 -10.93
C GLU A 53 8.07 -9.42 -11.78
N CYS A 54 6.85 -9.70 -12.27
CA CYS A 54 6.60 -10.81 -13.19
C CYS A 54 7.35 -10.67 -14.51
N LYS A 55 7.54 -9.45 -15.04
CA LYS A 55 8.28 -9.20 -16.27
C LYS A 55 9.75 -9.67 -16.16
N VAL A 56 10.40 -9.34 -15.05
CA VAL A 56 11.76 -9.74 -14.75
C VAL A 56 11.84 -11.27 -14.59
N ALA A 57 10.90 -11.84 -13.82
CA ALA A 57 10.80 -13.28 -13.63
C ALA A 57 10.67 -14.04 -14.96
N LEU A 58 9.85 -13.53 -15.91
CA LEU A 58 9.71 -14.13 -17.24
C LEU A 58 11.05 -14.19 -18.00
N LYS A 59 11.83 -13.09 -18.01
CA LYS A 59 13.14 -13.00 -18.64
C LYS A 59 14.09 -14.11 -18.16
N TYR A 60 14.14 -14.37 -16.85
CA TYR A 60 14.99 -15.41 -16.29
C TYR A 60 14.43 -16.82 -16.53
N ARG A 61 13.11 -16.98 -16.53
CA ARG A 61 12.49 -18.27 -16.89
C ARG A 61 12.79 -18.67 -18.34
N LEU A 62 12.77 -17.72 -19.26
CA LEU A 62 13.17 -17.96 -20.66
C LEU A 62 14.65 -18.36 -20.77
N ARG A 63 15.51 -17.92 -19.85
CA ARG A 63 16.90 -18.35 -19.73
C ARG A 63 17.08 -19.71 -19.04
N GLY A 64 15.98 -20.40 -18.71
CA GLY A 64 16.00 -21.77 -18.15
C GLY A 64 15.97 -21.86 -16.63
N TYR A 65 15.86 -20.77 -15.87
CA TYR A 65 15.70 -20.81 -14.43
C TYR A 65 14.27 -21.22 -14.06
N ARG A 66 14.10 -22.38 -13.42
CA ARG A 66 12.79 -22.95 -13.08
C ARG A 66 12.38 -22.69 -11.64
N ASN A 67 13.33 -22.58 -10.71
CA ASN A 67 13.09 -22.30 -9.32
C ASN A 67 12.86 -20.79 -9.11
N THR A 68 11.64 -20.33 -9.32
CA THR A 68 11.28 -18.90 -9.23
C THR A 68 10.24 -18.66 -8.16
N VAL A 69 10.44 -17.61 -7.38
CA VAL A 69 9.51 -17.04 -6.41
C VAL A 69 9.18 -15.63 -6.88
N VAL A 70 7.92 -15.23 -6.80
CA VAL A 70 7.52 -13.85 -7.13
C VAL A 70 6.77 -13.27 -5.94
N TRP A 71 7.19 -12.09 -5.52
CA TRP A 71 6.44 -11.24 -4.61
C TRP A 71 5.60 -10.25 -5.42
N VAL A 72 4.28 -10.38 -5.31
CA VAL A 72 3.30 -9.56 -6.03
C VAL A 72 2.85 -8.44 -5.11
N GLN A 73 3.25 -7.22 -5.45
CA GLN A 73 3.00 -6.01 -4.65
C GLN A 73 1.68 -5.32 -4.98
N GLY A 74 1.18 -5.49 -6.21
CA GLY A 74 -0.02 -4.88 -6.75
C GLY A 74 -0.57 -5.67 -7.93
N ILE A 75 -1.67 -5.22 -8.49
CA ILE A 75 -2.28 -5.80 -9.69
C ILE A 75 -1.97 -4.90 -10.90
N VAL A 76 -0.74 -5.06 -11.42
CA VAL A 76 -0.12 -4.16 -12.41
C VAL A 76 -0.99 -3.88 -13.64
N PRO A 77 -1.69 -4.86 -14.25
CA PRO A 77 -2.56 -4.58 -15.38
C PRO A 77 -3.70 -3.62 -15.04
N GLU A 78 -4.37 -3.81 -13.91
CA GLU A 78 -5.47 -2.96 -13.44
C GLU A 78 -4.98 -1.56 -13.08
N GLU A 79 -3.84 -1.45 -12.42
CA GLU A 79 -3.19 -0.17 -12.14
C GLU A 79 -2.83 0.59 -13.42
N ALA A 80 -2.39 -0.12 -14.46
CA ALA A 80 -2.08 0.48 -15.76
C ALA A 80 -3.31 1.15 -16.39
N ILE A 81 -4.48 0.50 -16.31
CA ILE A 81 -5.75 1.09 -16.77
C ILE A 81 -6.12 2.33 -15.94
N MET A 82 -5.96 2.28 -14.62
CA MET A 82 -6.25 3.42 -13.75
C MET A 82 -5.33 4.62 -14.01
N LYS A 83 -4.09 4.36 -14.44
CA LYS A 83 -3.13 5.39 -14.89
C LYS A 83 -3.40 5.91 -16.30
N GLY A 84 -4.44 5.42 -16.99
CA GLY A 84 -4.79 5.84 -18.33
C GLY A 84 -3.93 5.20 -19.44
N TYR A 85 -3.19 4.14 -19.15
CA TYR A 85 -2.44 3.42 -20.16
C TYR A 85 -3.36 2.60 -21.08
N SER A 86 -2.86 2.28 -22.28
CA SER A 86 -3.61 1.57 -23.31
C SER A 86 -4.03 0.15 -22.88
N ARG A 87 -5.16 -0.35 -23.42
CA ARG A 87 -5.62 -1.73 -23.20
C ARG A 87 -4.61 -2.78 -23.65
N TRP A 88 -3.77 -2.50 -24.64
CA TRP A 88 -2.71 -3.39 -25.06
C TRP A 88 -1.70 -3.64 -23.92
N ARG A 89 -1.37 -2.59 -23.18
CA ARG A 89 -0.48 -2.72 -22.00
C ARG A 89 -1.12 -3.61 -20.92
N TYR A 90 -2.41 -3.47 -20.68
CA TYR A 90 -3.16 -4.36 -19.78
C TYR A 90 -3.04 -5.82 -20.21
N TYR A 91 -3.32 -6.14 -21.47
CA TYR A 91 -3.25 -7.52 -21.97
C TYR A 91 -1.82 -8.07 -21.94
N ALA A 92 -0.83 -7.28 -22.33
CA ALA A 92 0.57 -7.70 -22.28
C ALA A 92 1.01 -8.05 -20.86
N HIS A 93 0.73 -7.21 -19.87
CA HIS A 93 1.03 -7.51 -18.47
C HIS A 93 0.24 -8.72 -17.97
N SER A 94 -1.04 -8.85 -18.31
CA SER A 94 -1.86 -9.99 -17.91
C SER A 94 -1.34 -11.32 -18.45
N ILE A 95 -0.88 -11.34 -19.70
CA ILE A 95 -0.25 -12.55 -20.28
C ILE A 95 1.04 -12.90 -19.54
N ILE A 96 1.90 -11.92 -19.28
CA ILE A 96 3.16 -12.12 -18.54
C ILE A 96 2.88 -12.68 -17.14
N GLU A 97 1.95 -12.05 -16.40
CA GLU A 97 1.56 -12.51 -15.06
C GLU A 97 1.03 -13.95 -15.09
N SER A 98 0.11 -14.26 -16.00
CA SER A 98 -0.45 -15.62 -16.13
C SER A 98 0.62 -16.67 -16.42
N LEU A 99 1.55 -16.40 -17.36
CA LEU A 99 2.63 -17.30 -17.73
C LEU A 99 3.62 -17.55 -16.58
N VAL A 100 3.92 -16.51 -15.81
CA VAL A 100 4.87 -16.57 -14.71
C VAL A 100 4.24 -17.23 -13.49
N LEU A 101 3.10 -16.72 -13.01
CA LEU A 101 2.47 -17.16 -11.78
C LEU A 101 2.02 -18.63 -11.83
N LYS A 102 1.55 -19.10 -12.98
CA LYS A 102 1.22 -20.53 -13.20
C LYS A 102 2.39 -21.46 -12.96
N LYS A 103 3.63 -20.99 -13.10
CA LYS A 103 4.84 -21.82 -13.09
C LYS A 103 5.80 -21.48 -11.95
N CYS A 104 5.46 -20.54 -11.07
CA CYS A 104 6.26 -20.23 -9.90
C CYS A 104 6.26 -21.36 -8.88
N LYS A 105 7.39 -21.52 -8.19
CA LYS A 105 7.53 -22.46 -7.07
C LYS A 105 6.76 -21.97 -5.83
N LEU A 106 6.71 -20.66 -5.65
CA LEU A 106 6.00 -19.97 -4.58
C LEU A 106 5.60 -18.58 -5.07
N VAL A 107 4.43 -18.11 -4.67
CA VAL A 107 4.01 -16.72 -4.86
C VAL A 107 3.77 -16.07 -3.51
N ILE A 108 4.33 -14.88 -3.31
CA ILE A 108 4.09 -14.07 -2.11
C ILE A 108 3.09 -12.97 -2.49
N PHE A 109 1.96 -12.91 -1.81
CA PHE A 109 0.90 -11.93 -2.01
C PHE A 109 0.85 -10.94 -0.86
N CYS A 110 0.45 -9.69 -1.11
CA CYS A 110 0.25 -8.72 -0.03
C CYS A 110 -1.03 -8.99 0.78
N SER A 111 -2.01 -9.70 0.20
CA SER A 111 -3.26 -10.01 0.90
C SER A 111 -3.90 -11.30 0.38
N GLN A 112 -4.80 -11.88 1.18
CA GLN A 112 -5.65 -12.99 0.74
C GLN A 112 -6.58 -12.56 -0.40
N GLU A 113 -7.05 -11.33 -0.40
CA GLU A 113 -7.90 -10.79 -1.47
C GLU A 113 -7.13 -10.68 -2.78
N MET A 114 -5.83 -10.32 -2.74
CA MET A 114 -4.95 -10.33 -3.91
C MET A 114 -4.78 -11.74 -4.47
N ARG A 115 -4.54 -12.74 -3.61
CA ARG A 115 -4.47 -14.14 -4.03
C ARG A 115 -5.75 -14.57 -4.75
N LYS A 116 -6.92 -14.34 -4.12
CA LYS A 116 -8.24 -14.68 -4.70
C LYS A 116 -8.47 -13.97 -6.04
N HIS A 117 -8.05 -12.70 -6.17
CA HIS A 117 -8.12 -11.96 -7.42
C HIS A 117 -7.35 -12.67 -8.54
N TYR A 118 -6.09 -13.03 -8.29
CA TYR A 118 -5.25 -13.72 -9.28
C TYR A 118 -5.77 -15.13 -9.61
N GLU A 119 -6.26 -15.88 -8.63
CA GLU A 119 -6.89 -17.19 -8.86
C GLU A 119 -8.10 -17.08 -9.79
N LYS A 120 -8.98 -16.10 -9.52
CA LYS A 120 -10.16 -15.84 -10.35
C LYS A 120 -9.80 -15.33 -11.74
N LYS A 121 -8.89 -14.36 -11.85
CA LYS A 121 -8.51 -13.70 -13.10
C LYS A 121 -7.87 -14.67 -14.08
N TYR A 122 -6.98 -15.54 -13.61
CA TYR A 122 -6.22 -16.46 -14.46
C TYR A 122 -6.70 -17.89 -14.37
N GLN A 123 -7.79 -18.18 -13.66
CA GLN A 123 -8.32 -19.53 -13.41
C GLN A 123 -7.22 -20.47 -12.90
N LEU A 124 -6.47 -20.00 -11.92
CA LEU A 124 -5.38 -20.71 -11.28
C LEU A 124 -5.77 -21.09 -9.85
N LYS A 125 -5.08 -22.08 -9.29
CA LYS A 125 -5.05 -22.38 -7.87
C LYS A 125 -3.61 -22.36 -7.42
N PHE A 126 -3.32 -21.64 -6.33
CA PHE A 126 -1.99 -21.56 -5.76
C PHE A 126 -1.86 -22.55 -4.59
N ASP A 127 -1.23 -23.71 -4.85
CA ASP A 127 -0.97 -24.70 -3.79
C ASP A 127 0.17 -24.25 -2.85
N LYS A 128 1.09 -23.43 -3.36
CA LYS A 128 2.24 -22.89 -2.62
C LYS A 128 2.23 -21.36 -2.71
N TYR A 129 1.80 -20.73 -1.63
CA TYR A 129 1.78 -19.28 -1.50
C TYR A 129 2.08 -18.84 -0.06
N PHE A 130 2.44 -17.59 0.08
CA PHE A 130 2.58 -16.92 1.36
C PHE A 130 1.87 -15.55 1.29
N VAL A 131 1.24 -15.13 2.37
CA VAL A 131 0.66 -13.79 2.47
C VAL A 131 1.52 -12.96 3.38
N MET A 132 2.12 -11.91 2.82
CA MET A 132 2.97 -10.95 3.51
C MET A 132 2.33 -9.57 3.38
N PRO A 133 1.52 -9.14 4.34
CA PRO A 133 0.93 -7.80 4.33
C PRO A 133 2.01 -6.71 4.34
N CYS A 134 1.75 -5.63 3.60
CA CYS A 134 2.66 -4.50 3.61
C CYS A 134 2.42 -3.62 4.84
N PHE A 135 3.49 -3.30 5.57
CA PHE A 135 3.48 -2.41 6.74
C PHE A 135 4.82 -1.68 6.85
N ASN A 136 4.81 -0.44 7.31
CA ASN A 136 6.02 0.38 7.44
C ASN A 136 6.60 0.37 8.86
N GLU A 137 5.77 0.06 9.86
CA GLU A 137 6.15 0.07 11.26
C GLU A 137 6.02 -1.33 11.84
N ASN A 138 7.07 -1.79 12.51
CA ASN A 138 7.14 -3.11 13.14
C ASN A 138 6.77 -3.05 14.62
N GLU A 139 6.85 -1.87 15.21
CA GLU A 139 6.68 -1.64 16.63
C GLU A 139 5.70 -0.50 16.90
N VAL A 140 5.14 -0.51 18.08
CA VAL A 140 4.26 0.56 18.59
C VAL A 140 5.12 1.64 19.20
N ASP A 141 4.94 2.90 18.83
CA ASP A 141 5.58 4.02 19.50
C ASP A 141 4.85 4.32 20.82
N GLN A 142 5.38 3.83 21.93
CA GLN A 142 4.81 4.00 23.27
C GLN A 142 4.57 5.47 23.62
N ARG A 143 5.48 6.37 23.24
CA ARG A 143 5.37 7.82 23.48
C ARG A 143 4.10 8.41 22.88
N ALA A 144 3.67 7.87 21.74
CA ALA A 144 2.44 8.32 21.08
C ALA A 144 1.17 7.98 21.87
N PHE A 145 1.19 6.94 22.70
CA PHE A 145 0.07 6.53 23.55
C PHE A 145 0.09 7.21 24.92
N GLU A 146 1.25 7.66 25.38
CA GLU A 146 1.40 8.43 26.62
C GLU A 146 0.89 9.88 26.46
N ASN A 147 0.87 10.41 25.22
CA ASN A 147 0.38 11.74 24.92
C ASN A 147 -1.15 11.78 24.83
N SER A 148 -1.84 11.84 25.97
CA SER A 148 -3.31 11.93 26.02
C SER A 148 -3.86 13.21 25.39
N GLU A 149 -3.15 14.34 25.43
CA GLU A 149 -3.58 15.63 24.89
C GLU A 149 -3.90 15.58 23.38
N LYS A 150 -3.28 14.67 22.63
CA LYS A 150 -3.59 14.53 21.20
C LYS A 150 -5.04 14.13 20.94
N TYR A 151 -5.67 13.42 21.87
CA TYR A 151 -7.07 12.99 21.75
C TYR A 151 -8.07 14.10 22.09
N GLU A 152 -7.62 15.17 22.72
CA GLU A 152 -8.41 16.38 22.98
C GLU A 152 -8.40 17.32 21.78
N LYS A 153 -7.33 17.26 20.95
CA LYS A 153 -7.15 18.09 19.76
C LYS A 153 -7.69 17.37 18.51
N ASN A 154 -8.47 18.08 17.69
CA ASN A 154 -9.00 17.54 16.44
C ASN A 154 -8.01 17.73 15.29
N ASN A 155 -6.86 17.06 15.37
CA ASN A 155 -5.83 17.04 14.34
C ASN A 155 -6.01 15.81 13.43
N TYR A 156 -6.07 16.05 12.14
CA TYR A 156 -6.25 15.06 11.08
C TYR A 156 -5.01 14.98 10.22
N VAL A 157 -4.68 13.80 9.69
CA VAL A 157 -3.54 13.64 8.79
C VAL A 157 -3.90 12.86 7.52
N TYR A 158 -3.28 13.26 6.44
CA TYR A 158 -3.13 12.50 5.20
C TYR A 158 -1.63 12.30 4.92
N ILE A 159 -1.22 11.05 4.67
CA ILE A 159 0.16 10.71 4.33
C ILE A 159 0.20 10.03 2.96
N GLY A 160 1.13 10.41 2.11
CA GLY A 160 1.49 9.69 0.88
C GLY A 160 1.21 10.44 -0.41
N GLY A 161 1.33 9.74 -1.54
CA GLY A 161 1.15 10.29 -2.88
C GLY A 161 -0.30 10.63 -3.23
N LEU A 162 -0.48 11.34 -4.35
CA LEU A 162 -1.78 11.82 -4.83
C LEU A 162 -2.31 10.99 -6.01
N GLN A 163 -1.87 9.75 -6.15
CA GLN A 163 -2.34 8.88 -7.23
C GLN A 163 -3.88 8.69 -7.18
N PRO A 164 -4.55 8.47 -8.32
CA PRO A 164 -6.03 8.43 -8.40
C PRO A 164 -6.70 7.49 -7.39
N TRP A 165 -6.09 6.35 -7.11
CA TRP A 165 -6.62 5.39 -6.12
C TRP A 165 -6.42 5.80 -4.66
N GLN A 166 -5.61 6.83 -4.40
CA GLN A 166 -5.36 7.38 -3.07
C GLN A 166 -6.50 8.28 -2.58
N CYS A 167 -7.40 8.70 -3.46
CA CYS A 167 -8.61 9.48 -3.15
C CYS A 167 -8.33 10.75 -2.33
N PHE A 168 -7.31 11.52 -2.72
CA PHE A 168 -6.97 12.76 -2.01
C PHE A 168 -8.11 13.79 -2.10
N GLY A 169 -8.69 13.99 -3.29
CA GLY A 169 -9.82 14.92 -3.48
C GLY A 169 -11.02 14.57 -2.60
N GLU A 170 -11.37 13.30 -2.50
CA GLU A 170 -12.43 12.81 -1.62
C GLU A 170 -12.09 13.00 -0.14
N THR A 171 -10.83 12.82 0.22
CA THR A 171 -10.34 13.11 1.57
C THR A 171 -10.58 14.58 1.92
N LEU A 172 -10.28 15.49 1.00
CA LEU A 172 -10.50 16.91 1.19
C LEU A 172 -11.99 17.26 1.33
N GLN A 173 -12.86 16.59 0.55
CA GLN A 173 -14.32 16.77 0.67
C GLN A 173 -14.85 16.30 2.04
N VAL A 174 -14.39 15.14 2.53
CA VAL A 174 -14.75 14.64 3.86
C VAL A 174 -14.24 15.59 4.95
N TYR A 175 -12.96 15.99 4.87
CA TYR A 175 -12.39 16.91 5.83
C TYR A 175 -13.11 18.27 5.82
N LYS A 176 -13.49 18.80 4.66
CA LYS A 176 -14.25 20.05 4.55
C LYS A 176 -15.56 19.99 5.29
N LYS A 177 -16.31 18.91 5.18
CA LYS A 177 -17.53 18.69 5.96
C LYS A 177 -17.27 18.66 7.48
N ILE A 178 -16.14 18.03 7.88
CA ILE A 178 -15.73 18.03 9.30
C ILE A 178 -15.41 19.45 9.75
N GLU A 179 -14.63 20.21 8.97
CA GLU A 179 -14.28 21.60 9.28
C GLU A 179 -15.51 22.51 9.43
N GLU A 180 -16.50 22.32 8.57
CA GLU A 180 -17.74 23.13 8.56
C GLU A 180 -18.70 22.79 9.72
N ASN A 181 -18.69 21.55 10.21
CA ASN A 181 -19.61 21.09 11.26
C ASN A 181 -18.95 20.95 12.64
N SER A 182 -17.65 21.23 12.76
CA SER A 182 -16.96 21.15 14.05
C SER A 182 -17.15 22.41 14.86
N ALA A 183 -17.56 22.24 16.11
CA ALA A 183 -17.64 23.36 17.07
C ALA A 183 -16.26 23.83 17.54
N ASN A 184 -15.26 22.98 17.50
CA ASN A 184 -13.89 23.25 17.89
C ASN A 184 -12.98 23.37 16.67
N PRO A 185 -11.84 24.10 16.76
CA PRO A 185 -10.87 24.19 15.69
C PRO A 185 -10.36 22.79 15.27
N VAL A 186 -10.26 22.56 13.97
CA VAL A 186 -9.72 21.35 13.36
C VAL A 186 -8.53 21.70 12.47
N ASN A 187 -7.51 20.86 12.40
CA ASN A 187 -6.33 21.07 11.57
C ASN A 187 -6.07 19.85 10.69
N LEU A 188 -5.77 20.09 9.40
CA LEU A 188 -5.36 19.07 8.45
C LEU A 188 -3.85 19.14 8.23
N TYR A 189 -3.17 18.05 8.50
CA TYR A 189 -1.75 17.85 8.18
C TYR A 189 -1.64 16.97 6.93
N VAL A 190 -0.90 17.43 5.93
CA VAL A 190 -0.68 16.69 4.68
C VAL A 190 0.80 16.45 4.48
N TYR A 191 1.23 15.20 4.57
CA TYR A 191 2.62 14.78 4.35
C TYR A 191 2.73 14.11 2.99
N THR A 192 3.27 14.84 2.01
CA THR A 192 3.39 14.38 0.61
C THR A 192 4.60 14.96 -0.09
N ALA A 193 5.17 14.22 -1.03
CA ALA A 193 6.20 14.76 -1.94
C ALA A 193 5.62 15.69 -3.02
N GLU A 194 4.29 15.63 -3.26
CA GLU A 194 3.60 16.38 -4.33
C GLU A 194 2.98 17.67 -3.78
N ILE A 195 3.81 18.49 -3.07
CA ILE A 195 3.37 19.66 -2.27
C ILE A 195 2.53 20.64 -3.10
N GLU A 196 3.01 21.05 -4.28
CA GLU A 196 2.33 22.05 -5.10
C GLU A 196 0.97 21.57 -5.62
N THR A 197 0.88 20.29 -5.98
CA THR A 197 -0.39 19.69 -6.40
C THR A 197 -1.36 19.61 -5.22
N ALA A 198 -0.90 19.16 -4.06
CA ALA A 198 -1.72 19.09 -2.84
C ALA A 198 -2.25 20.48 -2.46
N LYS A 199 -1.39 21.51 -2.50
CA LYS A 199 -1.76 22.89 -2.18
C LYS A 199 -2.88 23.42 -3.08
N LYS A 200 -2.77 23.18 -4.40
CA LYS A 200 -3.81 23.56 -5.37
C LYS A 200 -5.16 22.90 -5.06
N GLU A 201 -5.16 21.60 -4.79
CA GLU A 201 -6.39 20.86 -4.49
C GLU A 201 -7.01 21.31 -3.16
N ILE A 202 -6.21 21.60 -2.13
CA ILE A 202 -6.68 22.12 -0.84
C ILE A 202 -7.32 23.52 -1.00
N GLN A 203 -6.67 24.41 -1.77
CA GLN A 203 -7.21 25.73 -2.06
C GLN A 203 -8.54 25.64 -2.82
N LYS A 204 -8.63 24.76 -3.80
CA LYS A 204 -9.87 24.47 -4.55
C LYS A 204 -10.99 23.96 -3.64
N ALA A 205 -10.67 23.13 -2.65
CA ALA A 205 -11.59 22.63 -1.65
C ALA A 205 -11.95 23.68 -0.57
N LYS A 206 -11.32 24.87 -0.59
CA LYS A 206 -11.54 25.99 0.35
C LYS A 206 -11.34 25.57 1.81
N ILE A 207 -10.36 24.73 2.09
CA ILE A 207 -9.97 24.33 3.44
C ILE A 207 -9.18 25.49 4.06
N LYS A 208 -9.50 25.83 5.32
CA LYS A 208 -8.95 27.01 6.02
C LYS A 208 -7.69 26.69 6.80
N ASN A 209 -7.72 25.60 7.60
CA ASN A 209 -6.67 25.26 8.52
C ASN A 209 -5.93 24.01 8.04
N PHE A 210 -4.74 24.19 7.48
CA PHE A 210 -3.92 23.10 6.99
C PHE A 210 -2.42 23.37 7.06
N HIS A 211 -1.64 22.28 7.12
CA HIS A 211 -0.20 22.25 7.00
C HIS A 211 0.18 21.27 5.91
N ILE A 212 1.08 21.64 5.00
CA ILE A 212 1.59 20.76 3.96
C ILE A 212 3.10 20.76 4.04
N GLU A 213 3.70 19.59 4.12
CA GLU A 213 5.15 19.44 4.04
C GLU A 213 5.54 18.03 3.56
N TYR A 214 6.77 17.86 3.16
CA TYR A 214 7.38 16.56 2.96
C TYR A 214 8.19 16.19 4.20
N LYS A 215 8.03 14.95 4.67
CA LYS A 215 8.81 14.38 5.77
C LYS A 215 9.41 13.06 5.33
N VAL A 216 10.65 12.86 5.68
CA VAL A 216 11.29 11.54 5.60
C VAL A 216 10.75 10.65 6.73
N LYS A 217 10.92 9.32 6.59
CA LYS A 217 10.34 8.35 7.52
C LYS A 217 10.74 8.63 8.97
N GLU A 218 11.99 8.98 9.18
CA GLU A 218 12.60 9.22 10.51
C GLU A 218 11.98 10.42 11.24
N GLU A 219 11.57 11.44 10.50
CA GLU A 219 10.93 12.65 11.05
C GLU A 219 9.42 12.51 11.22
N LEU A 220 8.81 11.59 10.45
CA LEU A 220 7.36 11.44 10.39
C LEU A 220 6.79 11.02 11.74
N GLY A 221 7.45 10.13 12.48
CA GLY A 221 7.01 9.61 13.77
C GLY A 221 6.70 10.71 14.78
N GLU A 222 7.59 11.67 14.97
CA GLU A 222 7.37 12.79 15.90
C GLU A 222 6.17 13.66 15.49
N CYS A 223 6.01 13.87 14.17
CA CYS A 223 4.86 14.61 13.65
C CYS A 223 3.52 13.90 13.93
N LEU A 224 3.52 12.56 13.92
CA LEU A 224 2.33 11.75 14.14
C LEU A 224 1.88 11.72 15.62
N ASN A 225 2.77 11.97 16.56
CA ASN A 225 2.45 11.94 18.00
C ASN A 225 1.43 12.99 18.45
N LYS A 226 1.15 14.02 17.64
CA LYS A 226 0.13 15.06 17.89
C LYS A 226 -1.18 14.83 17.13
N ILE A 227 -1.30 13.75 16.38
CA ILE A 227 -2.42 13.48 15.47
C ILE A 227 -3.43 12.53 16.12
N LYS A 228 -4.71 12.85 16.01
CA LYS A 228 -5.81 12.01 16.50
C LYS A 228 -6.39 11.12 15.41
N TYR A 229 -6.59 11.65 14.20
CA TYR A 229 -7.26 10.96 13.11
C TYR A 229 -6.39 10.90 11.85
N GLY A 230 -6.44 9.77 11.13
CA GLY A 230 -5.69 9.60 9.88
C GLY A 230 -6.54 9.07 8.73
N PHE A 231 -6.49 9.73 7.57
CA PHE A 231 -7.29 9.37 6.41
C PHE A 231 -6.64 8.28 5.55
N VAL A 232 -7.41 7.21 5.27
CA VAL A 232 -7.10 6.16 4.29
C VAL A 232 -8.31 5.90 3.40
N LEU A 233 -8.83 6.96 2.78
CA LEU A 233 -9.96 6.82 1.87
C LEU A 233 -9.52 6.18 0.55
N ARG A 234 -10.37 5.32 0.01
CA ARG A 234 -10.12 4.56 -1.21
C ARG A 234 -11.42 4.42 -2.01
N ALA A 235 -11.31 4.53 -3.34
CA ALA A 235 -12.40 4.18 -4.22
C ALA A 235 -12.62 2.66 -4.21
N ASN A 236 -13.87 2.22 -4.38
CA ASN A 236 -14.22 0.81 -4.42
C ASN A 236 -13.88 0.18 -5.79
N VAL A 237 -12.60 0.12 -6.09
CA VAL A 237 -12.03 -0.49 -7.30
C VAL A 237 -11.14 -1.68 -6.91
N GLU A 238 -10.88 -2.58 -7.86
CA GLU A 238 -10.16 -3.81 -7.59
C GLU A 238 -8.76 -3.57 -6.99
N VAL A 239 -8.04 -2.57 -7.50
CA VAL A 239 -6.71 -2.19 -6.98
C VAL A 239 -6.74 -1.93 -5.46
N ASN A 240 -7.79 -1.24 -4.99
CA ASN A 240 -7.93 -0.92 -3.58
C ASN A 240 -8.45 -2.10 -2.74
N ARG A 241 -9.31 -2.96 -3.30
CA ARG A 241 -9.84 -4.14 -2.59
C ARG A 241 -8.76 -5.14 -2.21
N VAL A 242 -7.74 -5.27 -3.05
CA VAL A 242 -6.64 -6.23 -2.84
C VAL A 242 -5.45 -5.63 -2.08
N ALA A 243 -5.39 -4.30 -1.93
CA ALA A 243 -4.27 -3.60 -1.34
C ALA A 243 -4.18 -3.74 0.19
N THR A 244 -2.95 -3.62 0.70
CA THR A 244 -2.65 -3.41 2.12
C THR A 244 -1.94 -2.05 2.27
N PRO A 245 -2.68 -0.95 2.50
CA PRO A 245 -2.08 0.38 2.56
C PRO A 245 -1.14 0.51 3.76
N THR A 246 0.14 0.76 3.50
CA THR A 246 1.21 0.86 4.52
C THR A 246 0.97 1.97 5.54
N LYS A 247 0.27 3.05 5.14
CA LYS A 247 -0.07 4.15 6.07
C LYS A 247 -0.95 3.72 7.25
N LEU A 248 -1.68 2.61 7.15
CA LEU A 248 -2.46 2.07 8.27
C LEU A 248 -1.56 1.61 9.41
N SER A 249 -0.41 0.99 9.12
CA SER A 249 0.55 0.61 10.16
C SER A 249 1.13 1.85 10.86
N ASN A 250 1.45 2.91 10.10
CA ASN A 250 1.90 4.17 10.69
C ASN A 250 0.85 4.76 11.63
N TYR A 251 -0.43 4.69 11.26
CA TYR A 251 -1.49 5.21 12.13
C TYR A 251 -1.66 4.39 13.38
N ILE A 252 -1.75 3.07 13.25
CA ILE A 252 -1.95 2.17 14.38
C ILE A 252 -0.76 2.22 15.35
N SER A 253 0.46 2.20 14.84
CA SER A 253 1.68 2.26 15.69
C SER A 253 1.81 3.54 16.47
N HIS A 254 1.19 4.63 16.02
CA HIS A 254 1.17 5.93 16.70
C HIS A 254 -0.18 6.24 17.37
N GLY A 255 -1.07 5.26 17.57
CA GLY A 255 -2.37 5.47 18.23
C GLY A 255 -3.30 6.44 17.49
N ILE A 256 -3.15 6.59 16.18
CA ILE A 256 -4.01 7.42 15.35
C ILE A 256 -5.24 6.62 14.95
N ILE A 257 -6.43 7.19 15.14
CA ILE A 257 -7.70 6.56 14.78
C ILE A 257 -7.87 6.63 13.25
N PRO A 258 -7.89 5.50 12.52
CA PRO A 258 -8.02 5.54 11.08
C PRO A 258 -9.45 5.86 10.64
N ILE A 259 -9.58 6.78 9.68
CA ILE A 259 -10.79 7.04 8.91
C ILE A 259 -10.58 6.40 7.55
N TYR A 260 -11.24 5.28 7.28
CA TYR A 260 -10.94 4.45 6.11
C TYR A 260 -12.19 4.00 5.35
N SER A 261 -12.00 3.59 4.11
CA SER A 261 -13.06 3.06 3.26
C SER A 261 -13.24 1.56 3.49
N ASP A 262 -14.48 1.08 3.58
CA ASP A 262 -14.86 -0.32 3.78
C ASP A 262 -14.46 -1.27 2.64
N CYS A 263 -14.01 -0.73 1.51
CA CYS A 263 -13.46 -1.51 0.40
C CYS A 263 -12.08 -2.11 0.72
N LEU A 264 -11.39 -1.64 1.75
CA LEU A 264 -10.13 -2.21 2.24
C LEU A 264 -10.39 -3.50 3.02
N LYS A 265 -10.79 -4.56 2.31
CA LYS A 265 -11.30 -5.80 2.91
C LYS A 265 -10.33 -6.48 3.85
N SER A 266 -9.04 -6.50 3.50
CA SER A 266 -8.00 -7.09 4.36
C SER A 266 -7.93 -6.39 5.72
N PHE A 267 -7.98 -5.05 5.73
CA PHE A 267 -7.94 -4.28 6.97
C PHE A 267 -9.25 -4.36 7.74
N ASP A 268 -10.40 -4.27 7.05
CA ASP A 268 -11.73 -4.33 7.67
C ASP A 268 -11.93 -5.64 8.45
N GLN A 269 -11.41 -6.76 7.95
CA GLN A 269 -11.46 -8.04 8.62
C GLN A 269 -10.63 -8.04 9.93
N TYR A 270 -9.37 -7.61 9.87
CA TYR A 270 -8.52 -7.51 11.08
C TYR A 270 -9.12 -6.57 12.12
N ASN A 271 -9.72 -5.47 11.68
CA ASN A 271 -10.26 -4.46 12.58
C ASN A 271 -11.58 -4.88 13.23
N LYS A 272 -12.39 -5.72 12.60
CA LYS A 272 -13.61 -6.31 13.20
C LYS A 272 -13.27 -7.20 14.39
N ASP A 273 -12.15 -7.89 14.32
CA ASP A 273 -11.71 -8.84 15.35
C ASP A 273 -11.03 -8.14 16.54
N SER A 274 -10.55 -6.90 16.39
CA SER A 274 -9.70 -6.21 17.37
C SER A 274 -10.43 -5.29 18.36
N ASN A 275 -11.73 -4.99 18.19
CA ASN A 275 -12.50 -4.05 19.02
C ASN A 275 -11.88 -2.63 19.20
N GLY A 276 -10.92 -2.27 18.36
CA GLY A 276 -10.25 -0.97 18.43
C GLY A 276 -11.12 0.20 17.93
N PRO A 277 -10.81 1.44 18.31
CA PRO A 277 -11.51 2.63 17.82
C PRO A 277 -11.30 2.80 16.33
N ARG A 278 -12.38 3.00 15.59
CA ARG A 278 -12.36 3.12 14.11
C ARG A 278 -13.51 3.99 13.61
N ILE A 279 -13.30 4.59 12.44
CA ILE A 279 -14.35 5.27 11.66
C ILE A 279 -14.31 4.65 10.25
N GLY A 280 -15.24 3.74 9.99
CA GLY A 280 -15.45 3.16 8.66
C GLY A 280 -16.38 4.05 7.84
N LEU A 281 -16.00 4.37 6.61
CA LEU A 281 -16.84 5.06 5.65
C LEU A 281 -17.30 4.07 4.59
N GLN A 282 -18.61 4.01 4.34
CA GLN A 282 -19.14 3.22 3.24
C GLN A 282 -18.72 3.84 1.90
N CYS A 283 -18.08 3.04 1.06
CA CYS A 283 -17.89 3.40 -0.33
C CYS A 283 -19.22 3.22 -1.07
N GLY A 284 -19.85 4.31 -1.50
CA GLY A 284 -20.94 4.25 -2.47
C GLY A 284 -20.51 3.47 -3.71
N ARG A 285 -21.46 2.80 -4.40
CA ARG A 285 -21.19 2.20 -5.72
C ARG A 285 -20.87 3.33 -6.68
N PHE A 286 -19.59 3.47 -7.01
CA PHE A 286 -19.16 4.42 -8.04
C PHE A 286 -19.58 3.87 -9.42
N GLY A 287 -20.74 4.31 -9.91
CA GLY A 287 -21.01 4.35 -11.33
C GLY A 287 -20.04 5.34 -11.99
N VAL A 288 -19.70 5.12 -13.26
CA VAL A 288 -18.76 5.92 -14.06
C VAL A 288 -19.25 7.37 -14.32
N ARG A 289 -20.11 7.95 -13.49
CA ARG A 289 -20.57 9.34 -13.52
C ARG A 289 -20.44 9.99 -12.15
N ASN A 290 -19.44 10.79 -12.01
CA ASN A 290 -19.19 12.06 -11.27
C ASN A 290 -19.87 12.39 -9.92
N GLU A 291 -20.50 11.49 -9.19
CA GLU A 291 -20.98 11.78 -7.84
C GLU A 291 -20.54 10.70 -6.87
N ARG A 292 -19.50 11.01 -6.11
CA ARG A 292 -18.93 10.14 -5.09
C ARG A 292 -19.48 10.58 -3.74
N ASN A 293 -20.47 9.87 -3.22
CA ASN A 293 -21.04 10.13 -1.91
C ASN A 293 -20.33 9.30 -0.84
N PHE A 294 -19.70 9.96 0.10
CA PHE A 294 -19.23 9.36 1.35
C PHE A 294 -20.25 9.69 2.46
N GLU A 295 -20.84 8.67 3.06
CA GLU A 295 -21.66 8.83 4.26
C GLU A 295 -20.81 8.51 5.49
N ILE A 296 -20.79 9.43 6.46
CA ILE A 296 -20.19 9.23 7.78
C ILE A 296 -21.28 8.61 8.66
N LYS A 297 -21.05 7.41 9.15
CA LYS A 297 -21.91 6.75 10.15
C LYS A 297 -21.37 6.97 11.53
#